data_7f97b571ee20c82e98f67db9384d6711
#
_entry.id   7f97b571ee20c82e98f67db9384d6711
#
_cell.length_a   1.000
_cell.length_b   1.000
_cell.length_c   1.000
_cell.angle_alpha   90.00
_cell.angle_beta   90.00
_cell.angle_gamma   90.00
#
_symmetry.space_group_name_H-M   'P 1'
#
loop_
_entity.id
_entity.type
_entity.pdbx_description
1 polymer ?
#
loop_
_entity_poly.entity_id
_entity_poly.type
_entity_poly.pdbx_seq_one_letter_code
_entity_poly.pdbx_strand_id
1 'polypeptide(L)'
;MTLKMKNILFISGMLILFLLLWSVTLFADVPKGFTGYGETTAISPDDETLVFSYYHDGDASLYAVPVDGGEATLLAQPEEGTSYVNPAFSPDGDMIVFIKQWQEEEQPYGELMLMGAASGEKRALTSGYNLITEVVFSPDGGSLYFLQAGVFQNYSDIARERPHDFDIHRMDLHTNETEQITNKEAYDMSSLAVTPDGEELMYRSYEDSDRIIFMSMENNRETSPVPIFDVASEAPILSSPALSPDGEQVIFSDVASKDENGTFIYEGFRMDLDNYEAEQITNFQEHVTEPVFFHHSDRLIVTVDKQFAQRESDYQYWEVSLDGTEQRRLHIEIPEGKEL
;
A
#
# COMPACT_ATOMS: atom_id res chain seq x y z
N MET A 1 -56.64 -16.42 32.82
CA MET A 1 -55.70 -15.29 32.73
C MET A 1 -56.34 -14.19 31.92
N THR A 2 -56.58 -13.04 32.53
CA THR A 2 -57.27 -11.91 31.85
C THR A 2 -56.37 -11.28 30.79
N LEU A 3 -56.96 -10.64 29.79
CA LEU A 3 -56.23 -9.98 28.68
C LEU A 3 -55.21 -8.97 29.22
N LYS A 4 -55.58 -8.23 30.28
CA LYS A 4 -54.67 -7.29 30.97
C LYS A 4 -53.43 -7.98 31.52
N MET A 5 -53.53 -9.17 32.10
CA MET A 5 -52.43 -9.92 32.66
C MET A 5 -51.50 -10.50 31.58
N LYS A 6 -52.06 -10.88 30.43
CA LYS A 6 -51.26 -11.28 29.25
C LYS A 6 -50.45 -10.11 28.69
N ASN A 7 -51.05 -8.92 28.59
CA ASN A 7 -50.37 -7.73 28.12
C ASN A 7 -49.26 -7.28 29.06
N ILE A 8 -49.47 -7.34 30.38
CA ILE A 8 -48.46 -7.02 31.40
C ILE A 8 -47.27 -7.98 31.26
N LEU A 9 -47.53 -9.29 31.16
CA LEU A 9 -46.48 -10.30 30.97
C LEU A 9 -45.70 -10.10 29.67
N PHE A 10 -46.39 -9.76 28.60
CA PHE A 10 -45.74 -9.46 27.32
C PHE A 10 -44.84 -8.22 27.38
N ILE A 11 -45.34 -7.13 27.97
CA ILE A 11 -44.58 -5.88 28.11
C ILE A 11 -43.38 -6.10 29.05
N SER A 12 -43.56 -6.82 30.14
CA SER A 12 -42.45 -7.16 31.07
C SER A 12 -41.41 -8.03 30.39
N GLY A 13 -41.82 -9.01 29.57
CA GLY A 13 -40.90 -9.85 28.78
C GLY A 13 -40.12 -9.05 27.77
N MET A 14 -40.79 -8.13 27.05
CA MET A 14 -40.13 -7.20 26.12
C MET A 14 -39.12 -6.28 26.84
N LEU A 15 -39.47 -5.79 28.02
CA LEU A 15 -38.59 -4.91 28.81
C LEU A 15 -37.34 -5.66 29.31
N ILE A 16 -37.53 -6.92 29.77
CA ILE A 16 -36.41 -7.78 30.13
C ILE A 16 -35.51 -8.09 28.94
N LEU A 17 -36.10 -8.40 27.80
CA LEU A 17 -35.35 -8.66 26.58
C LEU A 17 -34.54 -7.40 26.13
N PHE A 18 -35.19 -6.23 26.20
CA PHE A 18 -34.51 -4.96 25.89
C PHE A 18 -33.35 -4.68 26.84
N LEU A 19 -33.54 -4.91 28.17
CA LEU A 19 -32.48 -4.74 29.18
C LEU A 19 -31.34 -5.74 28.96
N LEU A 20 -31.65 -6.99 28.56
CA LEU A 20 -30.65 -7.99 28.24
C LEU A 20 -29.87 -7.59 27.00
N LEU A 21 -30.53 -7.16 25.93
CA LEU A 21 -29.87 -6.67 24.72
C LEU A 21 -29.01 -5.44 25.01
N TRP A 22 -29.50 -4.49 25.80
CA TRP A 22 -28.75 -3.35 26.24
C TRP A 22 -27.53 -3.73 27.11
N SER A 23 -27.69 -4.71 28.02
CA SER A 23 -26.53 -5.18 28.78
C SER A 23 -25.48 -5.84 27.88
N VAL A 24 -25.90 -6.59 26.86
CA VAL A 24 -24.96 -7.17 25.89
C VAL A 24 -24.19 -6.07 25.12
N THR A 25 -24.85 -4.95 24.74
CA THR A 25 -24.14 -3.84 24.09
C THR A 25 -23.15 -3.11 25.01
N LEU A 26 -23.38 -3.14 26.35
CA LEU A 26 -22.45 -2.55 27.33
C LEU A 26 -21.19 -3.41 27.54
N PHE A 27 -21.28 -4.72 27.23
CA PHE A 27 -20.19 -5.68 27.35
C PHE A 27 -19.71 -6.20 25.97
N ALA A 28 -20.36 -5.78 24.87
CA ALA A 28 -19.82 -6.01 23.55
C ALA A 28 -18.56 -5.15 23.42
N ASP A 29 -17.42 -5.80 23.24
CA ASP A 29 -16.20 -5.10 22.85
C ASP A 29 -16.52 -4.29 21.60
N VAL A 30 -16.22 -3.00 21.62
CA VAL A 30 -16.22 -2.19 20.41
C VAL A 30 -15.29 -2.92 19.43
N PRO A 31 -15.70 -3.18 18.18
CA PRO A 31 -14.80 -3.80 17.23
C PRO A 31 -13.49 -3.00 17.24
N LYS A 32 -12.41 -3.64 17.67
CA LYS A 32 -11.09 -3.06 17.57
C LYS A 32 -10.78 -2.92 16.10
N GLY A 33 -10.03 -1.89 15.75
CA GLY A 33 -9.53 -1.70 14.39
C GLY A 33 -8.61 -2.84 13.96
N PHE A 34 -8.23 -2.85 12.70
CA PHE A 34 -7.28 -3.83 12.17
C PHE A 34 -5.97 -3.81 12.95
N THR A 35 -5.44 -5.00 13.25
CA THR A 35 -4.11 -5.17 13.86
C THR A 35 -3.32 -6.15 13.00
N GLY A 36 -2.18 -5.70 12.46
CA GLY A 36 -1.36 -6.49 11.55
C GLY A 36 -0.41 -5.65 10.72
N TYR A 37 0.32 -6.30 9.85
CA TYR A 37 1.24 -5.63 8.93
C TYR A 37 0.47 -4.79 7.89
N GLY A 38 1.06 -3.66 7.49
CA GLY A 38 0.62 -2.91 6.33
C GLY A 38 1.01 -3.62 5.03
N GLU A 39 0.47 -3.15 3.92
CA GLU A 39 0.73 -3.75 2.61
C GLU A 39 2.10 -3.35 2.06
N THR A 40 2.48 -2.09 2.22
CA THR A 40 3.69 -1.50 1.64
C THR A 40 4.91 -1.56 2.56
N THR A 41 6.08 -1.77 1.96
CA THR A 41 7.37 -1.78 2.64
C THR A 41 8.40 -0.97 1.87
N ALA A 42 9.52 -0.62 2.52
CA ALA A 42 10.68 0.00 1.87
C ALA A 42 11.97 -0.63 2.36
N ILE A 43 12.90 -0.92 1.45
CA ILE A 43 14.24 -1.42 1.75
C ILE A 43 15.21 -0.24 1.71
N SER A 44 16.11 -0.15 2.70
CA SER A 44 17.17 0.87 2.70
C SER A 44 18.15 0.68 1.53
N PRO A 45 18.78 1.75 1.02
CA PRO A 45 19.69 1.64 -0.13
C PRO A 45 20.91 0.73 0.08
N ASP A 46 21.28 0.43 1.31
CA ASP A 46 22.35 -0.52 1.68
C ASP A 46 21.88 -1.97 1.80
N ASP A 47 20.58 -2.24 1.56
CA ASP A 47 19.94 -3.55 1.72
C ASP A 47 19.97 -4.12 3.15
N GLU A 48 20.15 -3.29 4.17
CA GLU A 48 20.27 -3.77 5.57
C GLU A 48 18.95 -3.67 6.35
N THR A 49 18.08 -2.70 6.02
CA THR A 49 16.90 -2.35 6.82
C THR A 49 15.62 -2.41 5.98
N LEU A 50 14.59 -3.06 6.52
CA LEU A 50 13.21 -3.01 6.02
C LEU A 50 12.39 -2.07 6.91
N VAL A 51 11.71 -1.09 6.32
CA VAL A 51 10.72 -0.23 6.98
C VAL A 51 9.32 -0.59 6.50
N PHE A 52 8.39 -0.65 7.43
CA PHE A 52 7.01 -1.05 7.16
C PHE A 52 6.04 -0.39 8.13
N SER A 53 4.76 -0.40 7.78
CA SER A 53 3.67 0.01 8.66
C SER A 53 3.15 -1.19 9.44
N TYR A 54 2.87 -1.00 10.73
CA TYR A 54 2.16 -1.99 11.54
C TYR A 54 0.97 -1.32 12.23
N TYR A 55 -0.20 -1.85 11.99
CA TYR A 55 -1.45 -1.39 12.57
C TYR A 55 -1.65 -1.99 13.95
N HIS A 56 -2.09 -1.18 14.88
CA HIS A 56 -2.59 -1.58 16.19
C HIS A 56 -3.93 -0.88 16.43
N ASP A 57 -4.99 -1.68 16.56
CA ASP A 57 -6.37 -1.17 16.77
C ASP A 57 -6.81 -0.11 15.70
N GLY A 58 -6.31 -0.21 14.47
CA GLY A 58 -6.68 0.64 13.33
C GLY A 58 -5.68 1.74 13.00
N ASP A 59 -4.78 2.12 13.90
CA ASP A 59 -3.77 3.14 13.67
C ASP A 59 -2.41 2.49 13.34
N ALA A 60 -1.74 2.94 12.29
CA ALA A 60 -0.47 2.39 11.86
C ALA A 60 0.72 3.24 12.31
N SER A 61 1.70 2.59 12.91
CA SER A 61 3.02 3.15 13.22
C SER A 61 4.07 2.61 12.24
N LEU A 62 5.17 3.36 12.03
CA LEU A 62 6.32 2.88 11.27
C LEU A 62 7.29 2.14 12.15
N TYR A 63 7.71 0.97 11.68
CA TYR A 63 8.73 0.12 12.28
C TYR A 63 9.86 -0.15 11.32
N ALA A 64 11.04 -0.40 11.86
CA ALA A 64 12.20 -0.92 11.14
C ALA A 64 12.61 -2.28 11.68
N VAL A 65 13.10 -3.13 10.80
CA VAL A 65 13.67 -4.44 11.14
C VAL A 65 14.85 -4.72 10.21
N PRO A 66 15.88 -5.50 10.60
CA PRO A 66 16.82 -6.02 9.63
C PRO A 66 16.11 -6.76 8.50
N VAL A 67 16.59 -6.64 7.26
CA VAL A 67 15.95 -7.31 6.10
C VAL A 67 15.83 -8.83 6.25
N ASP A 68 16.68 -9.44 7.10
CA ASP A 68 16.59 -10.86 7.45
C ASP A 68 15.51 -11.20 8.48
N GLY A 69 14.80 -10.19 9.01
CA GLY A 69 13.82 -10.33 10.08
C GLY A 69 14.42 -10.16 11.48
N GLY A 70 13.64 -10.46 12.51
CA GLY A 70 14.02 -10.34 13.92
C GLY A 70 13.15 -9.35 14.68
N GLU A 71 13.68 -8.76 15.76
CA GLU A 71 12.97 -7.78 16.59
C GLU A 71 12.86 -6.42 15.87
N ALA A 72 11.62 -5.95 15.68
CA ALA A 72 11.37 -4.66 15.06
C ALA A 72 11.57 -3.51 16.05
N THR A 73 12.00 -2.38 15.55
CA THR A 73 12.15 -1.13 16.31
C THR A 73 11.11 -0.13 15.86
N LEU A 74 10.39 0.49 16.80
CA LEU A 74 9.46 1.57 16.52
C LEU A 74 10.24 2.81 16.04
N LEU A 75 9.97 3.26 14.82
CA LEU A 75 10.56 4.48 14.24
C LEU A 75 9.72 5.71 14.52
N ALA A 76 8.42 5.60 14.27
CA ALA A 76 7.50 6.71 14.41
C ALA A 76 6.11 6.22 14.76
N GLN A 77 5.52 6.84 15.78
CA GLN A 77 4.13 6.63 16.19
C GLN A 77 3.33 7.90 15.89
N PRO A 78 2.15 7.79 15.26
CA PRO A 78 1.25 8.91 15.06
C PRO A 78 0.41 9.23 16.31
N GLU A 79 -0.36 10.30 16.24
CA GLU A 79 -1.46 10.58 17.18
C GLU A 79 -2.63 9.61 16.92
N GLU A 80 -3.48 9.42 17.94
CA GLU A 80 -4.68 8.59 17.85
C GLU A 80 -5.59 9.03 16.69
N GLY A 81 -6.10 8.06 15.93
CA GLY A 81 -6.93 8.30 14.74
C GLY A 81 -6.13 8.69 13.50
N THR A 82 -4.81 8.53 13.53
CA THR A 82 -3.94 8.74 12.37
C THR A 82 -3.05 7.53 12.12
N SER A 83 -2.57 7.38 10.87
CA SER A 83 -1.69 6.29 10.47
C SER A 83 -0.50 6.83 9.68
N TYR A 84 0.65 6.22 9.86
CA TYR A 84 1.84 6.44 9.05
C TYR A 84 2.01 5.26 8.10
N VAL A 85 1.95 5.53 6.79
CA VAL A 85 1.95 4.50 5.74
C VAL A 85 2.83 4.89 4.56
N ASN A 86 3.07 3.94 3.65
CA ASN A 86 3.79 4.12 2.39
C ASN A 86 5.16 4.78 2.58
N PRO A 87 6.06 4.16 3.39
CA PRO A 87 7.41 4.67 3.58
C PRO A 87 8.24 4.50 2.30
N ALA A 88 9.17 5.45 2.05
CA ALA A 88 10.21 5.33 1.05
C ALA A 88 11.51 5.96 1.56
N PHE A 89 12.66 5.32 1.29
CA PHE A 89 13.97 5.87 1.61
C PHE A 89 14.43 6.87 0.56
N SER A 90 15.16 7.89 1.00
CA SER A 90 15.98 8.68 0.07
C SER A 90 17.12 7.85 -0.51
N PRO A 91 17.63 8.18 -1.71
CA PRO A 91 18.69 7.40 -2.37
C PRO A 91 19.99 7.27 -1.57
N ASP A 92 20.27 8.21 -0.67
CA ASP A 92 21.41 8.18 0.26
C ASP A 92 21.11 7.43 1.57
N GLY A 93 19.85 7.06 1.82
CA GLY A 93 19.40 6.37 3.03
C GLY A 93 19.25 7.28 4.27
N ASP A 94 19.56 8.57 4.17
CA ASP A 94 19.55 9.49 5.31
C ASP A 94 18.14 9.91 5.75
N MET A 95 17.16 9.84 4.82
CA MET A 95 15.80 10.28 5.04
C MET A 95 14.78 9.19 4.70
N ILE A 96 13.64 9.25 5.36
CA ILE A 96 12.44 8.45 5.05
C ILE A 96 11.29 9.42 4.83
N VAL A 97 10.64 9.35 3.65
CA VAL A 97 9.36 10.01 3.40
C VAL A 97 8.25 9.00 3.63
N PHE A 98 7.11 9.45 4.14
CA PHE A 98 5.93 8.63 4.36
C PHE A 98 4.67 9.49 4.36
N ILE A 99 3.51 8.86 4.35
CA ILE A 99 2.23 9.54 4.35
C ILE A 99 1.60 9.42 5.74
N LYS A 100 1.24 10.56 6.34
CA LYS A 100 0.34 10.63 7.48
C LYS A 100 -1.08 10.63 6.96
N GLN A 101 -1.84 9.59 7.25
CA GLN A 101 -3.23 9.44 6.86
C GLN A 101 -4.16 9.65 8.06
N TRP A 102 -5.30 10.27 7.82
CA TRP A 102 -6.41 10.37 8.78
C TRP A 102 -7.73 10.45 8.05
N GLN A 103 -8.82 10.35 8.79
CA GLN A 103 -10.17 10.49 8.26
C GLN A 103 -10.93 11.55 9.06
N GLU A 104 -11.63 12.43 8.36
CA GLU A 104 -12.50 13.44 8.96
C GLU A 104 -13.83 13.49 8.20
N GLU A 105 -14.95 13.36 8.90
CA GLU A 105 -16.30 13.32 8.30
C GLU A 105 -16.43 12.28 7.16
N GLU A 106 -15.83 11.09 7.33
CA GLU A 106 -15.79 10.00 6.33
C GLU A 106 -14.91 10.27 5.10
N GLN A 107 -14.22 11.42 5.05
CA GLN A 107 -13.26 11.76 3.99
C GLN A 107 -11.84 11.38 4.44
N PRO A 108 -11.08 10.58 3.65
CA PRO A 108 -9.69 10.32 3.92
C PRO A 108 -8.80 11.48 3.46
N TYR A 109 -7.71 11.68 4.18
CA TYR A 109 -6.67 12.66 3.87
C TYR A 109 -5.29 12.04 4.00
N GLY A 110 -4.33 12.55 3.23
CA GLY A 110 -2.93 12.15 3.27
C GLY A 110 -2.01 13.37 3.19
N GLU A 111 -1.04 13.44 4.08
CA GLU A 111 -0.04 14.49 4.19
C GLU A 111 1.37 13.90 4.10
N LEU A 112 2.25 14.55 3.33
CA LEU A 112 3.65 14.12 3.24
C LEU A 112 4.41 14.48 4.51
N MET A 113 5.08 13.50 5.07
CA MET A 113 6.00 13.62 6.20
C MET A 113 7.40 13.22 5.78
N LEU A 114 8.40 13.93 6.29
CA LEU A 114 9.81 13.61 6.10
C LEU A 114 10.46 13.40 7.45
N MET A 115 11.26 12.34 7.59
CA MET A 115 11.96 11.98 8.82
C MET A 115 13.41 11.65 8.52
N GLY A 116 14.33 12.09 9.39
CA GLY A 116 15.70 11.60 9.37
C GLY A 116 15.78 10.16 9.83
N ALA A 117 16.32 9.27 9.00
CA ALA A 117 16.38 7.82 9.29
C ALA A 117 17.09 7.50 10.59
N ALA A 118 18.22 8.17 10.85
CA ALA A 118 19.00 7.98 12.09
C ALA A 118 18.52 8.83 13.26
N SER A 119 18.02 10.06 13.01
CA SER A 119 17.64 11.00 14.07
C SER A 119 16.23 10.80 14.60
N GLY A 120 15.33 10.26 13.76
CA GLY A 120 13.89 10.18 14.04
C GLY A 120 13.18 11.54 14.05
N GLU A 121 13.88 12.65 13.81
CA GLU A 121 13.29 13.98 13.72
C GLU A 121 12.41 14.05 12.48
N LYS A 122 11.13 14.39 12.67
CA LYS A 122 10.14 14.42 11.60
C LYS A 122 9.52 15.81 11.41
N ARG A 123 9.17 16.13 10.17
CA ARG A 123 8.45 17.34 9.80
C ARG A 123 7.42 17.07 8.72
N ALA A 124 6.32 17.82 8.74
CA ALA A 124 5.38 17.83 7.63
C ALA A 124 5.99 18.59 6.44
N LEU A 125 5.76 18.08 5.24
CA LEU A 125 6.12 18.72 3.98
C LEU A 125 4.95 19.44 3.35
N THR A 126 3.75 18.87 3.49
CA THR A 126 2.50 19.46 3.03
C THR A 126 1.63 19.81 4.22
N SER A 127 0.58 20.59 3.99
CA SER A 127 -0.39 20.95 5.00
C SER A 127 -1.77 21.09 4.38
N GLY A 128 -2.81 20.85 5.16
CA GLY A 128 -4.19 20.96 4.72
C GLY A 128 -4.80 19.64 4.30
N TYR A 129 -5.95 19.73 3.66
CA TYR A 129 -6.78 18.59 3.31
C TYR A 129 -6.41 18.08 1.91
N ASN A 130 -5.26 17.40 1.80
CA ASN A 130 -4.83 16.75 0.59
C ASN A 130 -5.21 15.26 0.65
N LEU A 131 -5.38 14.63 -0.51
CA LEU A 131 -5.59 13.20 -0.62
C LEU A 131 -4.39 12.58 -1.36
N ILE A 132 -3.24 12.57 -0.67
CA ILE A 132 -2.00 11.99 -1.17
C ILE A 132 -2.00 10.51 -0.81
N THR A 133 -1.71 9.65 -1.79
CA THR A 133 -1.76 8.19 -1.65
C THR A 133 -0.41 7.51 -1.79
N GLU A 134 0.51 8.08 -2.57
CA GLU A 134 1.85 7.51 -2.79
C GLU A 134 2.90 8.60 -2.90
N VAL A 135 4.14 8.26 -2.58
CA VAL A 135 5.29 9.17 -2.67
C VAL A 135 6.59 8.41 -2.91
N VAL A 136 7.44 8.96 -3.78
CA VAL A 136 8.78 8.45 -4.07
C VAL A 136 9.79 9.58 -4.20
N PHE A 137 11.06 9.32 -3.93
CA PHE A 137 12.15 10.25 -4.19
C PHE A 137 12.56 10.26 -5.65
N SER A 138 13.08 11.39 -6.12
CA SER A 138 13.90 11.43 -7.34
C SER A 138 15.23 10.71 -7.10
N PRO A 139 15.89 10.15 -8.14
CA PRO A 139 17.17 9.44 -7.98
C PRO A 139 18.31 10.28 -7.40
N ASP A 140 18.25 11.60 -7.56
CA ASP A 140 19.19 12.55 -6.97
C ASP A 140 18.84 12.98 -5.52
N GLY A 141 17.69 12.51 -4.99
CA GLY A 141 17.19 12.85 -3.67
C GLY A 141 16.70 14.30 -3.51
N GLY A 142 16.75 15.12 -4.57
CA GLY A 142 16.41 16.54 -4.52
C GLY A 142 14.91 16.84 -4.58
N SER A 143 14.11 15.91 -5.03
CA SER A 143 12.67 16.08 -5.20
C SER A 143 11.90 14.86 -4.73
N LEU A 144 10.60 15.07 -4.49
CA LEU A 144 9.61 14.02 -4.30
C LEU A 144 8.62 14.06 -5.46
N TYR A 145 8.20 12.88 -5.93
CA TYR A 145 7.03 12.72 -6.78
C TYR A 145 5.96 12.01 -5.99
N PHE A 146 4.71 12.44 -6.13
CA PHE A 146 3.61 11.87 -5.37
C PHE A 146 2.30 11.87 -6.15
N LEU A 147 1.44 10.93 -5.84
CA LEU A 147 0.08 10.84 -6.36
C LEU A 147 -0.87 11.58 -5.43
N GLN A 148 -1.67 12.46 -6.01
CA GLN A 148 -2.74 13.15 -5.31
C GLN A 148 -4.05 12.94 -6.05
N ALA A 149 -5.07 12.47 -5.33
CA ALA A 149 -6.43 12.38 -5.85
C ALA A 149 -7.15 13.72 -5.70
N GLY A 150 -8.00 14.04 -6.69
CA GLY A 150 -8.81 15.25 -6.68
C GLY A 150 -10.09 15.11 -5.86
N VAL A 151 -10.64 13.89 -5.79
CA VAL A 151 -11.92 13.61 -5.14
C VAL A 151 -11.93 12.26 -4.42
N PHE A 152 -12.84 12.13 -3.45
CA PHE A 152 -13.22 10.87 -2.82
C PHE A 152 -14.74 10.72 -2.93
N GLN A 153 -15.18 9.89 -3.83
CA GLN A 153 -16.62 9.69 -4.09
C GLN A 153 -16.91 8.34 -4.76
N ASN A 154 -18.21 8.04 -4.89
CA ASN A 154 -18.68 6.90 -5.64
C ASN A 154 -18.55 7.17 -7.14
N TYR A 155 -17.95 6.26 -7.88
CA TYR A 155 -18.00 6.30 -9.35
C TYR A 155 -19.37 5.94 -9.92
N SER A 156 -20.13 5.13 -9.17
CA SER A 156 -21.51 4.74 -9.54
C SER A 156 -22.32 4.44 -8.26
N ASP A 157 -23.64 4.38 -8.37
CA ASP A 157 -24.55 4.12 -7.24
C ASP A 157 -24.30 2.80 -6.49
N ILE A 158 -23.56 1.87 -7.08
CA ILE A 158 -23.24 0.56 -6.52
C ILE A 158 -21.76 0.40 -6.13
N ALA A 159 -20.89 1.33 -6.56
CA ALA A 159 -19.49 1.33 -6.20
C ALA A 159 -19.28 1.91 -4.79
N ARG A 160 -18.23 1.47 -4.10
CA ARG A 160 -17.80 2.12 -2.86
C ARG A 160 -17.12 3.45 -3.20
N GLU A 161 -17.17 4.38 -2.26
CA GLU A 161 -16.36 5.60 -2.31
C GLU A 161 -14.89 5.22 -2.31
N ARG A 162 -14.12 5.89 -3.14
CA ARG A 162 -12.67 5.72 -3.28
C ARG A 162 -12.03 6.98 -3.83
N PRO A 163 -10.72 7.18 -3.62
CA PRO A 163 -9.99 8.23 -4.29
C PRO A 163 -10.02 8.03 -5.81
N HIS A 164 -10.17 9.11 -6.56
CA HIS A 164 -9.96 9.14 -8.01
C HIS A 164 -9.66 10.58 -8.49
N ASP A 165 -9.58 10.81 -9.79
CA ASP A 165 -9.08 12.04 -10.40
C ASP A 165 -7.63 12.30 -9.99
N PHE A 166 -6.80 11.27 -10.20
CA PHE A 166 -5.39 11.28 -9.81
C PHE A 166 -4.53 12.08 -10.78
N ASP A 167 -3.61 12.85 -10.20
CA ASP A 167 -2.52 13.47 -10.91
C ASP A 167 -1.19 13.29 -10.17
N ILE A 168 -0.09 13.36 -10.92
CA ILE A 168 1.26 13.32 -10.40
C ILE A 168 1.70 14.74 -10.09
N HIS A 169 2.25 14.94 -8.92
CA HIS A 169 2.84 16.17 -8.44
C HIS A 169 4.32 15.98 -8.13
N ARG A 170 5.10 17.05 -8.22
CA ARG A 170 6.50 17.11 -7.79
C ARG A 170 6.67 18.17 -6.72
N MET A 171 7.48 17.88 -5.71
CA MET A 171 7.94 18.83 -4.71
C MET A 171 9.46 18.92 -4.73
N ASP A 172 10.00 20.11 -4.85
CA ASP A 172 11.41 20.39 -4.65
C ASP A 172 11.71 20.47 -3.13
N LEU A 173 12.59 19.62 -2.63
CA LEU A 173 12.88 19.52 -1.18
C LEU A 173 13.74 20.66 -0.65
N HIS A 174 14.39 21.44 -1.54
CA HIS A 174 15.18 22.59 -1.15
C HIS A 174 14.32 23.84 -0.96
N THR A 175 13.35 24.05 -1.86
CA THR A 175 12.45 25.22 -1.83
C THR A 175 11.12 24.94 -1.17
N ASN A 176 10.71 23.68 -1.07
CA ASN A 176 9.38 23.17 -0.73
C ASN A 176 8.29 23.66 -1.71
N GLU A 177 8.66 24.06 -2.92
CA GLU A 177 7.69 24.39 -3.95
C GLU A 177 7.11 23.14 -4.58
N THR A 178 5.80 23.12 -4.81
CA THR A 178 5.07 22.00 -5.41
C THR A 178 4.53 22.41 -6.77
N GLU A 179 4.67 21.54 -7.76
CA GLU A 179 4.09 21.68 -9.10
C GLU A 179 3.29 20.45 -9.49
N GLN A 180 2.21 20.62 -10.21
CA GLN A 180 1.44 19.53 -10.82
C GLN A 180 2.10 19.17 -12.16
N ILE A 181 2.48 17.89 -12.31
CA ILE A 181 3.19 17.38 -13.49
C ILE A 181 2.20 16.90 -14.55
N THR A 182 1.10 16.26 -14.14
CA THR A 182 0.07 15.77 -15.07
C THR A 182 -1.25 16.50 -14.85
N ASN A 183 -2.12 16.47 -15.84
CA ASN A 183 -3.50 16.92 -15.74
C ASN A 183 -4.41 15.88 -16.40
N LYS A 184 -4.38 14.67 -15.83
CA LYS A 184 -5.09 13.51 -16.36
C LYS A 184 -6.44 13.28 -15.72
N GLU A 185 -6.57 13.68 -14.44
CA GLU A 185 -7.74 13.34 -13.64
C GLU A 185 -8.05 11.83 -13.76
N ALA A 186 -6.98 11.00 -13.65
CA ALA A 186 -7.07 9.57 -13.90
C ALA A 186 -7.99 8.89 -12.89
N TYR A 187 -8.87 7.99 -13.36
CA TYR A 187 -9.78 7.25 -12.50
C TYR A 187 -9.04 6.41 -11.46
N ASP A 188 -7.94 5.78 -11.84
CA ASP A 188 -7.07 5.00 -10.95
C ASP A 188 -5.63 5.19 -11.39
N MET A 189 -4.75 5.48 -10.43
CA MET A 189 -3.31 5.61 -10.63
C MET A 189 -2.60 5.13 -9.39
N SER A 190 -1.55 4.31 -9.56
CA SER A 190 -0.79 3.70 -8.46
C SER A 190 0.61 3.31 -8.89
N SER A 191 1.41 2.85 -7.93
CA SER A 191 2.73 2.25 -8.15
C SER A 191 3.69 3.21 -8.85
N LEU A 192 3.74 4.45 -8.35
CA LEU A 192 4.61 5.50 -8.87
C LEU A 192 6.09 5.17 -8.63
N ALA A 193 6.90 5.27 -9.66
CA ALA A 193 8.35 5.16 -9.60
C ALA A 193 9.02 6.17 -10.52
N VAL A 194 10.29 6.46 -10.26
CA VAL A 194 11.16 7.25 -11.15
C VAL A 194 12.21 6.32 -11.72
N THR A 195 12.46 6.40 -13.03
CA THR A 195 13.54 5.61 -13.65
C THR A 195 14.90 5.99 -13.07
N PRO A 196 15.89 5.08 -13.02
CA PRO A 196 17.18 5.33 -12.39
C PRO A 196 17.96 6.52 -12.99
N ASP A 197 17.77 6.79 -14.28
CA ASP A 197 18.34 7.96 -14.96
C ASP A 197 17.61 9.27 -14.67
N GLY A 198 16.42 9.19 -14.04
CA GLY A 198 15.59 10.33 -13.71
C GLY A 198 14.86 10.94 -14.92
N GLU A 199 14.78 10.24 -16.06
CA GLU A 199 14.19 10.78 -17.28
C GLU A 199 12.70 10.46 -17.45
N GLU A 200 12.21 9.39 -16.82
CA GLU A 200 10.81 8.96 -16.92
C GLU A 200 10.17 8.67 -15.56
N LEU A 201 8.85 8.80 -15.49
CA LEU A 201 8.01 8.30 -14.42
C LEU A 201 7.33 7.03 -14.89
N MET A 202 7.43 5.97 -14.08
CA MET A 202 6.62 4.78 -14.25
C MET A 202 5.42 4.84 -13.29
N TYR A 203 4.24 4.44 -13.75
CA TYR A 203 3.05 4.27 -12.91
C TYR A 203 2.07 3.30 -13.57
N ARG A 204 1.22 2.71 -12.75
CA ARG A 204 0.06 1.97 -13.22
C ARG A 204 -1.12 2.91 -13.36
N SER A 205 -1.89 2.78 -14.43
CA SER A 205 -3.15 3.51 -14.63
C SER A 205 -4.22 2.59 -15.18
N TYR A 206 -5.46 2.83 -14.77
CA TYR A 206 -6.65 2.18 -15.32
C TYR A 206 -7.55 3.23 -15.94
N GLU A 207 -7.76 3.09 -17.25
CA GLU A 207 -8.77 3.84 -18.00
C GLU A 207 -9.81 2.87 -18.56
N ASP A 208 -9.47 2.19 -19.67
CA ASP A 208 -10.27 1.10 -20.26
C ASP A 208 -9.69 -0.28 -19.91
N SER A 209 -8.42 -0.33 -19.53
CA SER A 209 -7.68 -1.51 -19.10
C SER A 209 -6.51 -1.10 -18.20
N ASP A 210 -6.01 -2.05 -17.43
CA ASP A 210 -4.79 -1.87 -16.64
C ASP A 210 -3.57 -1.73 -17.54
N ARG A 211 -2.74 -0.72 -17.27
CA ARG A 211 -1.51 -0.44 -18.03
C ARG A 211 -0.39 0.03 -17.11
N ILE A 212 0.81 -0.45 -17.37
CA ILE A 212 2.03 0.16 -16.89
C ILE A 212 2.43 1.25 -17.90
N ILE A 213 2.65 2.45 -17.43
CA ILE A 213 2.96 3.62 -18.27
C ILE A 213 4.33 4.13 -17.87
N PHE A 214 5.17 4.42 -18.89
CA PHE A 214 6.38 5.19 -18.76
C PHE A 214 6.16 6.54 -19.42
N MET A 215 6.28 7.61 -18.66
CA MET A 215 6.07 8.99 -19.11
C MET A 215 7.37 9.76 -19.06
N SER A 216 7.84 10.24 -20.21
CA SER A 216 9.01 11.11 -20.30
C SER A 216 8.76 12.45 -19.60
N MET A 217 9.66 12.82 -18.69
CA MET A 217 9.58 14.11 -17.98
C MET A 217 9.98 15.30 -18.85
N GLU A 218 10.68 15.08 -19.97
CA GLU A 218 11.07 16.15 -20.90
C GLU A 218 9.87 16.64 -21.73
N ASN A 219 9.00 15.73 -22.20
CA ASN A 219 8.00 16.06 -23.21
C ASN A 219 6.62 15.44 -22.96
N ASN A 220 6.40 14.80 -21.81
CA ASN A 220 5.17 14.12 -21.38
C ASN A 220 4.70 13.02 -22.36
N ARG A 221 5.61 12.48 -23.17
CA ARG A 221 5.29 11.35 -24.05
C ARG A 221 5.18 10.08 -23.23
N GLU A 222 4.11 9.33 -23.45
CA GLU A 222 3.85 8.06 -22.80
C GLU A 222 4.14 6.89 -23.71
N THR A 223 4.69 5.84 -23.10
CA THR A 223 4.79 4.50 -23.67
C THR A 223 4.17 3.51 -22.66
N SER A 224 3.64 2.41 -23.17
CA SER A 224 3.04 1.37 -22.34
C SER A 224 3.50 0.02 -22.87
N PRO A 225 4.48 -0.62 -22.22
CA PRO A 225 4.88 -1.97 -22.58
C PRO A 225 3.74 -2.94 -22.32
N VAL A 226 3.55 -3.87 -23.27
CA VAL A 226 2.52 -4.93 -23.14
C VAL A 226 3.23 -6.24 -22.85
N PRO A 227 3.04 -6.85 -21.67
CA PRO A 227 3.69 -8.12 -21.34
C PRO A 227 3.33 -9.23 -22.33
N ILE A 228 4.33 -10.02 -22.71
CA ILE A 228 4.19 -11.22 -23.54
C ILE A 228 4.32 -12.43 -22.62
N PHE A 229 3.19 -13.06 -22.31
CA PHE A 229 3.15 -14.25 -21.45
C PHE A 229 3.30 -15.53 -22.28
N ASP A 230 3.96 -16.55 -21.72
CA ASP A 230 4.02 -17.90 -22.30
C ASP A 230 2.62 -18.55 -22.40
N VAL A 231 1.74 -18.20 -21.47
CA VAL A 231 0.33 -18.61 -21.47
C VAL A 231 -0.52 -17.36 -21.58
N ALA A 232 -1.29 -17.26 -22.67
CA ALA A 232 -2.10 -16.08 -22.95
C ALA A 232 -3.05 -15.74 -21.80
N SER A 233 -2.84 -14.58 -21.17
CA SER A 233 -3.85 -13.91 -20.35
C SER A 233 -4.77 -13.10 -21.28
N GLU A 234 -6.09 -13.26 -21.15
CA GLU A 234 -7.05 -12.52 -21.99
C GLU A 234 -7.09 -11.02 -21.65
N ALA A 235 -6.78 -10.66 -20.41
CA ALA A 235 -6.74 -9.29 -19.91
C ALA A 235 -5.83 -9.21 -18.68
N PRO A 236 -4.56 -8.84 -18.81
CA PRO A 236 -3.67 -8.69 -17.68
C PRO A 236 -4.13 -7.56 -16.76
N ILE A 237 -3.97 -7.78 -15.44
CA ILE A 237 -4.36 -6.82 -14.37
C ILE A 237 -3.19 -5.91 -14.02
N LEU A 238 -1.95 -6.37 -14.17
CA LEU A 238 -0.71 -5.60 -13.96
C LEU A 238 -0.71 -4.83 -12.63
N SER A 239 -1.09 -5.50 -11.55
CA SER A 239 -1.22 -4.87 -10.22
C SER A 239 0.16 -4.66 -9.59
N SER A 240 0.30 -3.59 -8.80
CA SER A 240 1.49 -3.25 -8.00
C SER A 240 2.82 -3.40 -8.76
N PRO A 241 2.98 -2.80 -9.96
CA PRO A 241 4.24 -2.88 -10.68
C PRO A 241 5.36 -2.14 -9.91
N ALA A 242 6.53 -2.78 -9.82
CA ALA A 242 7.76 -2.21 -9.29
C ALA A 242 8.86 -2.26 -10.33
N LEU A 243 9.58 -1.16 -10.50
CA LEU A 243 10.71 -1.04 -11.42
C LEU A 243 11.99 -1.52 -10.70
N SER A 244 12.81 -2.29 -11.40
CA SER A 244 14.12 -2.72 -10.89
C SER A 244 15.10 -1.53 -10.73
N PRO A 245 16.07 -1.61 -9.81
CA PRO A 245 17.05 -0.54 -9.57
C PRO A 245 17.92 -0.18 -10.79
N ASP A 246 18.08 -1.11 -11.74
CA ASP A 246 18.78 -0.89 -13.01
C ASP A 246 17.87 -0.35 -14.12
N GLY A 247 16.54 -0.39 -13.91
CA GLY A 247 15.56 0.05 -14.89
C GLY A 247 15.30 -0.94 -16.03
N GLU A 248 15.79 -2.17 -15.94
CA GLU A 248 15.71 -3.16 -17.02
C GLU A 248 14.50 -4.11 -16.90
N GLN A 249 13.87 -4.19 -15.70
CA GLN A 249 12.80 -5.13 -15.42
C GLN A 249 11.67 -4.47 -14.63
N VAL A 250 10.47 -5.03 -14.78
CA VAL A 250 9.31 -4.71 -13.93
C VAL A 250 8.78 -6.01 -13.33
N ILE A 251 8.61 -6.02 -12.00
CA ILE A 251 7.81 -7.07 -11.33
C ILE A 251 6.41 -6.52 -11.13
N PHE A 252 5.40 -7.34 -11.37
CA PHE A 252 4.00 -7.00 -11.12
C PHE A 252 3.22 -8.23 -10.66
N SER A 253 2.07 -8.01 -10.06
CA SER A 253 1.14 -9.07 -9.68
C SER A 253 0.09 -9.26 -10.77
N ASP A 254 -0.21 -10.51 -11.11
CA ASP A 254 -1.27 -10.85 -12.08
C ASP A 254 -1.94 -12.17 -11.71
N VAL A 255 -3.07 -12.44 -12.35
CA VAL A 255 -3.81 -13.69 -12.15
C VAL A 255 -3.05 -14.86 -12.76
N ALA A 256 -2.56 -15.76 -11.93
CA ALA A 256 -1.91 -17.01 -12.36
C ALA A 256 -2.90 -18.17 -12.49
N SER A 257 -3.91 -18.24 -11.62
CA SER A 257 -4.88 -19.35 -11.57
C SER A 257 -6.13 -18.97 -10.78
N LYS A 258 -6.99 -19.96 -10.51
CA LYS A 258 -8.13 -19.85 -9.59
C LYS A 258 -8.09 -21.00 -8.59
N ASP A 259 -8.55 -20.73 -7.37
CA ASP A 259 -8.76 -21.75 -6.35
C ASP A 259 -9.98 -22.64 -6.68
N GLU A 260 -10.25 -23.64 -5.83
CA GLU A 260 -11.39 -24.56 -5.97
C GLU A 260 -12.75 -23.85 -5.90
N ASN A 261 -12.82 -22.66 -5.31
CA ASN A 261 -14.02 -21.84 -5.16
C ASN A 261 -14.20 -20.84 -6.31
N GLY A 262 -13.21 -20.73 -7.18
CA GLY A 262 -13.17 -19.77 -8.29
C GLY A 262 -12.62 -18.41 -7.94
N THR A 263 -11.99 -18.24 -6.74
CA THR A 263 -11.27 -17.04 -6.36
C THR A 263 -9.98 -16.96 -7.18
N PHE A 264 -9.66 -15.76 -7.67
CA PHE A 264 -8.40 -15.54 -8.38
C PHE A 264 -7.22 -15.66 -7.43
N ILE A 265 -6.18 -16.35 -7.90
CA ILE A 265 -4.87 -16.46 -7.26
C ILE A 265 -3.92 -15.53 -8.02
N TYR A 266 -3.30 -14.63 -7.30
CA TYR A 266 -2.37 -13.66 -7.84
C TYR A 266 -0.95 -14.04 -7.48
N GLU A 267 -0.08 -14.04 -8.48
CA GLU A 267 1.33 -14.34 -8.31
C GLU A 267 2.20 -13.22 -8.88
N GLY A 268 3.47 -13.19 -8.50
CA GLY A 268 4.45 -12.25 -9.04
C GLY A 268 4.95 -12.70 -10.40
N PHE A 269 4.97 -11.76 -11.35
CA PHE A 269 5.52 -11.93 -12.70
C PHE A 269 6.66 -10.95 -12.91
N ARG A 270 7.70 -11.38 -13.60
CA ARG A 270 8.81 -10.57 -14.04
C ARG A 270 8.69 -10.29 -15.53
N MET A 271 8.75 -9.05 -15.95
CA MET A 271 8.80 -8.62 -17.34
C MET A 271 10.15 -7.96 -17.62
N ASP A 272 10.82 -8.41 -18.66
CA ASP A 272 12.00 -7.78 -19.23
C ASP A 272 11.59 -6.61 -20.12
N LEU A 273 12.16 -5.43 -19.93
CA LEU A 273 11.78 -4.21 -20.64
C LEU A 273 12.40 -4.09 -22.05
N ASP A 274 13.39 -4.91 -22.40
CA ASP A 274 13.98 -4.93 -23.75
C ASP A 274 13.09 -5.68 -24.75
N ASN A 275 12.45 -6.79 -24.30
CA ASN A 275 11.69 -7.68 -25.19
C ASN A 275 10.24 -7.89 -24.74
N TYR A 276 9.86 -7.41 -23.54
CA TYR A 276 8.54 -7.52 -22.91
C TYR A 276 8.10 -8.96 -22.60
N GLU A 277 9.01 -9.93 -22.60
CA GLU A 277 8.72 -11.30 -22.15
C GLU A 277 8.45 -11.30 -20.65
N ALA A 278 7.32 -11.92 -20.26
CA ALA A 278 6.89 -11.99 -18.88
C ALA A 278 6.80 -13.44 -18.40
N GLU A 279 7.42 -13.72 -17.27
CA GLU A 279 7.41 -15.05 -16.63
C GLU A 279 6.97 -14.97 -15.17
N GLN A 280 6.26 -16.01 -14.71
CA GLN A 280 5.85 -16.14 -13.32
C GLN A 280 7.05 -16.53 -12.45
N ILE A 281 7.30 -15.75 -11.36
CA ILE A 281 8.42 -15.99 -10.44
C ILE A 281 7.97 -16.44 -9.05
N THR A 282 6.68 -16.38 -8.72
CA THR A 282 6.17 -16.87 -7.43
C THR A 282 5.12 -17.95 -7.62
N ASN A 283 4.92 -18.78 -6.58
CA ASN A 283 3.89 -19.82 -6.58
C ASN A 283 3.39 -20.08 -5.14
N PHE A 284 2.83 -19.02 -4.52
CA PHE A 284 2.29 -19.08 -3.17
C PHE A 284 0.90 -19.68 -3.10
N GLN A 285 0.16 -19.70 -4.22
CA GLN A 285 -1.27 -20.04 -4.30
C GLN A 285 -2.14 -19.14 -3.40
N GLU A 286 -1.77 -17.86 -3.34
CA GLU A 286 -2.38 -16.82 -2.50
C GLU A 286 -2.48 -15.51 -3.31
N HIS A 287 -2.59 -14.38 -2.64
CA HIS A 287 -2.52 -13.06 -3.27
C HIS A 287 -1.16 -12.41 -3.00
N VAL A 288 -0.32 -12.37 -4.00
CA VAL A 288 0.98 -11.68 -3.97
C VAL A 288 0.79 -10.25 -4.45
N THR A 289 1.40 -9.28 -3.75
CA THR A 289 1.32 -7.85 -4.07
C THR A 289 2.58 -7.11 -3.61
N GLU A 290 2.70 -5.83 -3.93
CA GLU A 290 3.71 -4.88 -3.46
C GLU A 290 5.16 -5.43 -3.48
N PRO A 291 5.68 -5.81 -4.65
CA PRO A 291 7.07 -6.21 -4.77
C PRO A 291 8.00 -5.01 -4.54
N VAL A 292 9.07 -5.22 -3.76
CA VAL A 292 10.12 -4.23 -3.51
C VAL A 292 11.47 -4.87 -3.76
N PHE A 293 12.25 -4.33 -4.68
CA PHE A 293 13.57 -4.83 -5.01
C PHE A 293 14.61 -4.53 -3.93
N PHE A 294 15.54 -5.45 -3.73
CA PHE A 294 16.84 -5.13 -3.15
C PHE A 294 17.65 -4.33 -4.15
N HIS A 295 18.54 -3.45 -3.65
CA HIS A 295 19.34 -2.56 -4.49
C HIS A 295 20.60 -3.22 -5.05
N HIS A 296 21.13 -4.24 -4.34
CA HIS A 296 22.43 -4.85 -4.62
C HIS A 296 22.38 -6.38 -4.78
N SER A 297 21.19 -6.96 -4.89
CA SER A 297 21.04 -8.42 -5.04
C SER A 297 19.80 -8.77 -5.87
N ASP A 298 19.84 -9.93 -6.52
CA ASP A 298 18.75 -10.46 -7.34
C ASP A 298 17.61 -11.03 -6.47
N ARG A 299 17.08 -10.20 -5.56
CA ARG A 299 16.02 -10.54 -4.62
C ARG A 299 15.00 -9.42 -4.51
N LEU A 300 13.85 -9.77 -4.02
CA LEU A 300 12.77 -8.83 -3.68
C LEU A 300 12.05 -9.28 -2.41
N ILE A 301 11.41 -8.32 -1.76
CA ILE A 301 10.37 -8.58 -0.77
C ILE A 301 9.03 -8.47 -1.49
N VAL A 302 8.13 -9.42 -1.22
CA VAL A 302 6.73 -9.35 -1.64
C VAL A 302 5.83 -9.42 -0.43
N THR A 303 4.69 -8.78 -0.52
CA THR A 303 3.60 -8.92 0.44
C THR A 303 2.65 -10.02 -0.03
N VAL A 304 2.34 -10.96 0.85
CA VAL A 304 1.40 -12.06 0.58
C VAL A 304 0.21 -11.90 1.51
N ASP A 305 -0.98 -11.69 0.95
CA ASP A 305 -2.23 -11.68 1.72
C ASP A 305 -2.78 -13.12 1.81
N LYS A 306 -2.77 -13.67 3.01
CA LYS A 306 -3.28 -15.03 3.31
C LYS A 306 -4.80 -15.07 3.44
N GLN A 307 -5.46 -13.93 3.45
CA GLN A 307 -6.91 -13.79 3.61
C GLN A 307 -7.53 -12.91 2.51
N PHE A 308 -6.91 -12.88 1.34
CA PHE A 308 -7.44 -12.14 0.19
C PHE A 308 -8.91 -12.49 -0.07
N ALA A 309 -9.70 -11.47 -0.41
CA ALA A 309 -11.15 -11.53 -0.58
C ALA A 309 -11.94 -11.82 0.71
N GLN A 310 -11.33 -11.81 1.90
CA GLN A 310 -12.00 -11.82 3.19
C GLN A 310 -12.24 -10.39 3.71
N ARG A 311 -12.80 -10.28 4.91
CA ARG A 311 -13.10 -8.97 5.50
C ARG A 311 -11.86 -8.21 5.95
N GLU A 312 -10.85 -8.92 6.43
CA GLU A 312 -9.60 -8.37 6.94
C GLU A 312 -8.45 -9.10 6.25
N SER A 313 -7.42 -8.38 5.86
CA SER A 313 -6.23 -8.92 5.25
C SER A 313 -5.31 -9.56 6.31
N ASP A 314 -4.51 -10.55 5.91
CA ASP A 314 -3.43 -11.14 6.72
C ASP A 314 -2.13 -11.05 5.92
N TYR A 315 -1.51 -9.88 5.96
CA TYR A 315 -0.27 -9.60 5.23
C TYR A 315 0.92 -10.26 5.89
N GLN A 316 1.78 -10.85 5.05
CA GLN A 316 3.04 -11.47 5.43
C GLN A 316 4.11 -11.07 4.43
N TYR A 317 5.30 -10.71 4.90
CA TYR A 317 6.42 -10.37 4.03
C TYR A 317 7.27 -11.59 3.75
N TRP A 318 7.60 -11.76 2.47
CA TRP A 318 8.40 -12.86 1.97
C TRP A 318 9.53 -12.33 1.11
N GLU A 319 10.71 -12.84 1.33
CA GLU A 319 11.84 -12.67 0.43
C GLU A 319 11.77 -13.71 -0.67
N VAL A 320 12.00 -13.28 -1.91
CA VAL A 320 11.93 -14.11 -3.12
C VAL A 320 13.15 -13.80 -3.98
N SER A 321 13.81 -14.83 -4.53
CA SER A 321 14.83 -14.65 -5.58
C SER A 321 14.18 -14.31 -6.92
N LEU A 322 14.83 -13.47 -7.74
CA LEU A 322 14.29 -13.07 -9.05
C LEU A 322 14.13 -14.24 -10.03
N ASP A 323 14.85 -15.35 -9.83
CA ASP A 323 14.68 -16.56 -10.61
C ASP A 323 13.57 -17.49 -10.07
N GLY A 324 12.90 -17.09 -8.99
CA GLY A 324 11.80 -17.81 -8.37
C GLY A 324 12.18 -19.10 -7.63
N THR A 325 13.48 -19.41 -7.49
CA THR A 325 13.95 -20.69 -6.92
C THR A 325 13.94 -20.70 -5.39
N GLU A 326 14.06 -19.55 -4.75
CA GLU A 326 14.13 -19.41 -3.30
C GLU A 326 13.02 -18.48 -2.80
N GLN A 327 12.33 -18.92 -1.72
CA GLN A 327 11.30 -18.14 -1.04
C GLN A 327 11.46 -18.33 0.47
N ARG A 328 11.52 -17.21 1.21
CA ARG A 328 11.68 -17.22 2.66
C ARG A 328 10.73 -16.22 3.32
N ARG A 329 9.91 -16.69 4.26
CA ARG A 329 9.08 -15.80 5.07
C ARG A 329 9.97 -14.99 6.03
N LEU A 330 9.74 -13.70 6.12
CA LEU A 330 10.33 -12.86 7.16
C LEU A 330 9.62 -13.12 8.49
N HIS A 331 10.38 -13.45 9.51
CA HIS A 331 9.89 -13.54 10.89
C HIS A 331 10.19 -12.24 11.60
N ILE A 332 9.16 -11.45 11.88
CA ILE A 332 9.28 -10.16 12.52
C ILE A 332 8.57 -10.20 13.87
N GLU A 333 9.28 -9.81 14.91
CA GLU A 333 8.76 -9.70 16.27
C GLU A 333 8.45 -8.22 16.55
N ILE A 334 7.17 -7.89 16.65
CA ILE A 334 6.73 -6.55 17.03
C ILE A 334 6.86 -6.44 18.56
N PRO A 335 7.59 -5.45 19.10
CA PRO A 335 7.69 -5.27 20.53
C PRO A 335 6.29 -5.02 21.13
N GLU A 336 5.95 -5.75 22.20
CA GLU A 336 4.72 -5.47 22.95
C GLU A 336 4.78 -4.03 23.44
N GLY A 337 3.81 -3.20 23.03
CA GLY A 337 3.77 -1.78 23.33
C GLY A 337 3.87 -1.57 24.84
N LYS A 338 4.97 -1.00 25.29
CA LYS A 338 4.95 -0.29 26.56
C LYS A 338 4.13 0.97 26.31
N GLU A 339 2.98 1.08 26.95
CA GLU A 339 2.31 2.35 27.13
C GLU A 339 3.39 3.36 27.56
N LEU A 340 3.68 4.33 26.70
CA LEU A 340 4.56 5.45 27.00
C LEU A 340 3.78 6.51 27.76
#